data_489c3406c8ce9a3f2a98716d449495ff
#
_entry.id   489c3406c8ce9a3f2a98716d449495ff
#
_cell.length_a   1.000
_cell.length_b   1.000
_cell.length_c   1.000
_cell.angle_alpha   90.00
_cell.angle_beta   90.00
_cell.angle_gamma   90.00
#
_symmetry.space_group_name_H-M   'P 1'
#
loop_
_entity.id
_entity.type
_entity.pdbx_description
1 polymer ?
#
loop_
_entity_poly.entity_id
_entity_poly.type
_entity_poly.pdbx_seq_one_letter_code
_entity_poly.pdbx_strand_id
1 'polypeptide(L)'
;MSAGSRRSLLLAALLGAGVGAGALAGCASGPRHGDPERDPEVPLLAPATTPVAPHLQSFFGPGLVIRRHGSYGLERVAVRPASAGCGWRSIRVRYPAGSASQLSVERDGAPSGGAQAYLLFRDGPREDVHLSYRVRFQEGFQFARGGKLPGLFGGDHVAGGHTPDGTNGFSTRYMWRAGGKGQVYAYLPTSTDYGTTLGLGTWEFVPGRWAVVQQRVRLNTPGLADGSVVVWVDGHEVFRRDGMLFRTTPALRIEGVFFSTFFGGDDLSWASPINQYADFATFVVSDRFIEAAPAGLC
;
A
#
# COMPACT_ATOMS: atom_id res chain seq x y z
N MET A 1 55.38 22.26 34.36
CA MET A 1 56.01 23.44 33.74
C MET A 1 54.97 24.02 32.80
N SER A 2 54.40 25.04 33.27
CA SER A 2 54.17 26.42 32.83
C SER A 2 53.07 26.53 31.79
N ALA A 3 51.92 27.01 32.10
CA ALA A 3 51.44 28.33 32.55
C ALA A 3 51.22 29.29 31.40
N GLY A 4 50.05 29.87 31.37
CA GLY A 4 49.76 31.23 31.03
C GLY A 4 48.55 31.40 30.10
N SER A 5 47.41 31.74 30.54
CA SER A 5 46.87 32.92 31.20
C SER A 5 46.35 34.03 30.27
N ARG A 6 44.98 34.26 30.41
CA ARG A 6 44.32 35.59 30.57
C ARG A 6 44.26 36.52 29.33
N ARG A 7 43.22 37.29 29.03
CA ARG A 7 42.17 38.10 29.74
C ARG A 7 41.22 38.65 28.65
N SER A 8 39.94 38.67 28.79
CA SER A 8 39.02 39.69 29.32
C SER A 8 39.23 41.13 28.87
N LEU A 9 38.12 41.76 28.40
CA LEU A 9 37.61 43.12 28.64
C LEU A 9 36.56 43.46 27.57
N LEU A 10 35.33 43.68 27.82
CA LEU A 10 34.49 44.65 28.54
C LEU A 10 34.24 45.98 27.81
N LEU A 11 32.94 46.32 27.77
CA LEU A 11 32.29 47.65 27.68
C LEU A 11 32.22 48.32 26.31
N ALA A 12 31.12 48.94 25.88
CA ALA A 12 30.16 49.79 26.57
C ALA A 12 28.89 50.03 25.75
N ALA A 13 27.84 50.34 26.42
CA ALA A 13 26.54 50.76 25.95
C ALA A 13 26.54 52.20 25.38
N LEU A 14 25.60 52.50 24.49
CA LEU A 14 25.00 53.83 24.38
C LEU A 14 23.55 53.75 23.85
N LEU A 15 22.69 54.40 24.60
CA LEU A 15 21.28 54.60 24.41
C LEU A 15 21.02 55.54 23.20
N GLY A 16 19.92 55.27 22.45
CA GLY A 16 19.34 56.19 21.50
C GLY A 16 17.87 55.85 21.27
N ALA A 17 16.98 56.54 21.93
CA ALA A 17 15.54 56.48 21.72
C ALA A 17 15.16 57.19 20.40
N GLY A 18 14.35 56.51 19.57
CA GLY A 18 13.74 57.11 18.41
C GLY A 18 12.36 56.47 18.15
N VAL A 19 11.31 57.22 18.50
CA VAL A 19 9.91 56.89 18.23
C VAL A 19 9.65 57.12 16.75
N GLY A 20 9.18 56.09 16.04
CA GLY A 20 8.72 56.18 14.65
C GLY A 20 7.62 55.19 14.40
N ALA A 21 6.40 55.65 14.36
CA ALA A 21 5.21 54.88 13.94
C ALA A 21 5.28 54.53 12.44
N GLY A 22 4.82 53.35 12.10
CA GLY A 22 4.38 53.17 10.72
C GLY A 22 4.64 51.83 10.08
N ALA A 23 3.57 51.19 9.66
CA ALA A 23 3.42 50.18 8.65
C ALA A 23 3.61 48.71 9.09
N LEU A 24 2.49 48.05 9.33
CA LEU A 24 2.27 46.63 9.26
C LEU A 24 2.63 46.11 7.84
N ALA A 25 3.85 45.69 7.66
CA ALA A 25 4.21 44.85 6.53
C ALA A 25 3.94 43.40 6.92
N GLY A 26 2.93 42.81 6.30
CA GLY A 26 2.63 41.41 6.47
C GLY A 26 3.83 40.55 6.11
N CYS A 27 4.31 39.77 7.04
CA CYS A 27 5.20 38.66 6.74
C CYS A 27 4.44 37.69 5.86
N ALA A 28 4.76 37.69 4.56
CA ALA A 28 4.44 36.59 3.68
C ALA A 28 5.14 35.35 4.25
N SER A 29 4.37 34.51 4.92
CA SER A 29 4.78 33.16 5.26
C SER A 29 5.11 32.46 3.96
N GLY A 30 6.39 32.12 3.76
CA GLY A 30 6.84 31.25 2.68
C GLY A 30 6.04 29.94 2.66
N PRO A 31 6.03 29.23 1.53
CA PRO A 31 5.25 28.02 1.41
C PRO A 31 5.65 27.08 2.53
N ARG A 32 4.71 26.75 3.41
CA ARG A 32 4.85 25.66 4.35
C ARG A 32 5.11 24.44 3.48
N HIS A 33 6.20 23.72 3.74
CA HIS A 33 6.40 22.38 3.24
C HIS A 33 5.07 21.63 3.46
N GLY A 34 4.44 21.23 2.37
CA GLY A 34 3.19 20.48 2.43
C GLY A 34 3.41 19.24 3.28
N ASP A 35 2.48 18.98 4.17
CA ASP A 35 2.42 17.73 4.93
C ASP A 35 2.56 16.56 3.96
N PRO A 36 3.48 15.63 4.22
CA PRO A 36 3.66 14.49 3.37
C PRO A 36 2.46 13.54 3.50
N GLU A 37 1.85 13.24 2.37
CA GLU A 37 1.07 12.02 2.04
C GLU A 37 -0.18 11.67 2.85
N ARG A 38 -1.25 12.33 2.59
CA ARG A 38 -2.56 11.71 2.74
C ARG A 38 -2.95 11.12 1.39
N ASP A 39 -2.95 9.80 1.26
CA ASP A 39 -3.80 9.12 0.28
C ASP A 39 -5.23 9.61 0.58
N PRO A 40 -5.98 10.20 -0.35
CA PRO A 40 -7.31 10.68 -0.01
C PRO A 40 -8.13 9.50 0.48
N GLU A 41 -8.76 9.68 1.64
CA GLU A 41 -9.97 8.93 1.88
C GLU A 41 -10.84 9.06 0.63
N VAL A 42 -11.06 7.94 -0.06
CA VAL A 42 -12.33 7.82 -0.74
C VAL A 42 -13.35 7.84 0.39
N PRO A 43 -14.18 8.90 0.52
CA PRO A 43 -15.02 9.06 1.68
C PRO A 43 -15.79 7.76 1.91
N LEU A 44 -15.77 7.25 3.14
CA LEU A 44 -16.53 6.06 3.54
C LEU A 44 -18.03 6.16 3.19
N LEU A 45 -18.49 7.29 2.68
CA LEU A 45 -19.90 7.65 2.52
C LEU A 45 -20.36 7.91 1.08
N ALA A 46 -19.52 7.81 0.06
CA ALA A 46 -20.03 7.91 -1.31
C ALA A 46 -20.62 6.55 -1.75
N PRO A 47 -21.93 6.45 -2.07
CA PRO A 47 -22.48 5.22 -2.62
C PRO A 47 -21.79 4.95 -3.95
N ALA A 48 -21.17 3.79 -4.10
CA ALA A 48 -20.61 3.36 -5.36
C ALA A 48 -21.78 3.22 -6.36
N THR A 49 -21.90 4.17 -7.28
CA THR A 49 -22.98 4.21 -8.27
C THR A 49 -22.77 3.21 -9.41
N THR A 50 -21.54 2.72 -9.59
CA THR A 50 -21.24 1.75 -10.64
C THR A 50 -21.46 0.32 -10.16
N PRO A 51 -22.28 -0.50 -10.82
CA PRO A 51 -22.42 -1.91 -10.47
C PRO A 51 -21.09 -2.62 -10.61
N VAL A 52 -20.72 -3.42 -9.60
CA VAL A 52 -19.59 -4.34 -9.76
C VAL A 52 -19.96 -5.30 -10.87
N ALA A 53 -19.11 -5.37 -11.90
CA ALA A 53 -19.37 -6.24 -13.03
C ALA A 53 -19.44 -7.71 -12.55
N PRO A 54 -20.53 -8.44 -12.84
CA PRO A 54 -20.73 -9.80 -12.32
C PRO A 54 -19.55 -10.75 -12.60
N HIS A 55 -18.85 -10.53 -13.72
CA HIS A 55 -17.69 -11.32 -14.10
C HIS A 55 -16.49 -11.17 -13.15
N LEU A 56 -16.32 -10.02 -12.48
CA LEU A 56 -15.26 -9.83 -11.48
C LEU A 56 -15.60 -10.57 -10.19
N GLN A 57 -16.83 -10.52 -9.74
CA GLN A 57 -17.27 -11.33 -8.58
C GLN A 57 -17.07 -12.83 -8.86
N SER A 58 -17.42 -13.28 -10.05
CA SER A 58 -17.19 -14.67 -10.48
C SER A 58 -15.70 -15.03 -10.59
N PHE A 59 -14.83 -14.07 -10.90
CA PHE A 59 -13.39 -14.29 -10.96
C PHE A 59 -12.80 -14.55 -9.57
N PHE A 60 -13.17 -13.78 -8.55
CA PHE A 60 -12.68 -13.96 -7.18
C PHE A 60 -13.31 -15.18 -6.47
N GLY A 61 -14.37 -15.74 -7.04
CA GLY A 61 -15.01 -16.94 -6.51
C GLY A 61 -15.98 -16.68 -5.36
N PRO A 62 -16.60 -17.76 -4.83
CA PRO A 62 -17.67 -17.63 -3.86
C PRO A 62 -17.20 -17.27 -2.45
N GLY A 63 -15.93 -17.51 -2.11
CA GLY A 63 -15.37 -17.25 -0.77
C GLY A 63 -15.08 -15.77 -0.49
N LEU A 64 -15.03 -14.94 -1.54
CA LEU A 64 -14.73 -13.51 -1.45
C LEU A 64 -15.89 -12.70 -2.00
N VAL A 65 -16.27 -11.64 -1.29
CA VAL A 65 -17.38 -10.74 -1.67
C VAL A 65 -16.82 -9.34 -1.89
N ILE A 66 -17.02 -8.78 -3.09
CA ILE A 66 -16.59 -7.42 -3.40
C ILE A 66 -17.47 -6.44 -2.63
N ARG A 67 -16.87 -5.68 -1.69
CA ARG A 67 -17.48 -4.51 -1.05
C ARG A 67 -17.40 -3.33 -2.04
N ARG A 68 -18.56 -2.73 -2.35
CA ARG A 68 -18.61 -1.61 -3.31
C ARG A 68 -17.98 -0.34 -2.74
N HIS A 69 -18.21 -0.10 -1.47
CA HIS A 69 -17.69 1.07 -0.77
C HIS A 69 -16.16 1.04 -0.73
N GLY A 70 -15.50 2.13 -1.10
CA GLY A 70 -14.05 2.23 -1.20
C GLY A 70 -13.43 1.53 -2.41
N SER A 71 -14.25 0.98 -3.33
CA SER A 71 -13.77 0.38 -4.58
C SER A 71 -13.78 1.41 -5.72
N TYR A 72 -12.75 1.38 -6.56
CA TYR A 72 -12.66 2.20 -7.77
C TYR A 72 -11.94 1.43 -8.89
N GLY A 73 -12.11 1.88 -10.13
CA GLY A 73 -11.37 1.38 -11.27
C GLY A 73 -11.74 -0.02 -11.75
N LEU A 74 -12.78 -0.62 -11.17
CA LEU A 74 -13.19 -2.00 -11.52
C LEU A 74 -13.72 -2.11 -12.95
N GLU A 75 -14.23 -1.03 -13.52
CA GLU A 75 -14.65 -0.93 -14.92
C GLU A 75 -13.46 -1.03 -15.90
N ARG A 76 -12.25 -0.78 -15.43
CA ARG A 76 -11.00 -0.88 -16.21
C ARG A 76 -10.30 -2.24 -16.06
N VAL A 77 -10.87 -3.15 -15.26
CA VAL A 77 -10.33 -4.49 -15.04
C VAL A 77 -10.93 -5.45 -16.06
N ALA A 78 -10.08 -6.05 -16.87
CA ALA A 78 -10.52 -7.00 -17.89
C ALA A 78 -10.23 -8.45 -17.45
N VAL A 79 -11.25 -9.30 -17.44
CA VAL A 79 -11.06 -10.75 -17.29
C VAL A 79 -10.49 -11.33 -18.58
N ARG A 80 -9.41 -12.06 -18.45
CA ARG A 80 -8.70 -12.72 -19.54
C ARG A 80 -8.97 -14.23 -19.49
N PRO A 81 -9.23 -14.87 -20.62
CA PRO A 81 -9.35 -16.33 -20.65
C PRO A 81 -8.03 -16.99 -20.23
N ALA A 82 -8.10 -18.26 -19.88
CA ALA A 82 -6.91 -19.07 -19.69
C ALA A 82 -6.08 -19.07 -20.98
N SER A 83 -4.79 -18.78 -20.85
CA SER A 83 -3.84 -18.96 -21.96
C SER A 83 -3.61 -20.45 -22.19
N ALA A 84 -3.23 -20.83 -23.40
CA ALA A 84 -2.86 -22.21 -23.73
C ALA A 84 -1.74 -22.67 -22.77
N GLY A 85 -1.96 -23.79 -22.10
CA GLY A 85 -1.05 -24.32 -21.07
C GLY A 85 -1.30 -23.83 -19.65
N CYS A 86 -2.07 -22.75 -19.44
CA CYS A 86 -2.45 -22.27 -18.12
C CYS A 86 -3.90 -22.67 -17.84
N GLY A 87 -4.14 -23.50 -16.84
CA GLY A 87 -5.49 -23.92 -16.45
C GLY A 87 -6.33 -22.85 -15.74
N TRP A 88 -5.89 -21.59 -15.67
CA TRP A 88 -6.58 -20.51 -14.92
C TRP A 88 -6.83 -19.25 -15.75
N ARG A 89 -7.92 -18.54 -15.43
CA ARG A 89 -8.20 -17.19 -15.91
C ARG A 89 -7.39 -16.18 -15.14
N SER A 90 -7.16 -15.01 -15.73
CA SER A 90 -6.53 -13.86 -15.07
C SER A 90 -7.38 -12.60 -15.20
N ILE A 91 -7.11 -11.61 -14.39
CA ILE A 91 -7.58 -10.24 -14.58
C ILE A 91 -6.40 -9.36 -14.93
N ARG A 92 -6.64 -8.46 -15.88
CA ARG A 92 -5.67 -7.45 -16.30
C ARG A 92 -6.08 -6.10 -15.78
N VAL A 93 -5.16 -5.44 -15.08
CA VAL A 93 -5.30 -4.07 -14.63
C VAL A 93 -4.35 -3.18 -15.42
N ARG A 94 -4.88 -2.10 -16.01
CA ARG A 94 -4.10 -1.18 -16.83
C ARG A 94 -3.64 0.03 -16.04
N TYR A 95 -2.43 0.48 -16.35
CA TYR A 95 -1.82 1.70 -15.84
C TYR A 95 -1.46 2.58 -17.04
N PRO A 96 -2.32 3.52 -17.45
CA PRO A 96 -2.00 4.48 -18.50
C PRO A 96 -0.75 5.30 -18.17
N ALA A 97 -0.04 5.76 -19.17
CA ALA A 97 1.05 6.71 -18.99
C ALA A 97 0.57 7.93 -18.19
N GLY A 98 1.34 8.36 -17.20
CA GLY A 98 0.99 9.46 -16.30
C GLY A 98 0.03 9.08 -15.16
N SER A 99 -0.58 7.86 -15.16
CA SER A 99 -1.46 7.45 -14.07
C SER A 99 -0.68 7.16 -12.78
N ALA A 100 -1.25 7.59 -11.66
CA ALA A 100 -0.69 7.38 -10.34
C ALA A 100 -1.80 7.02 -9.33
N SER A 101 -1.74 7.52 -8.10
CA SER A 101 -2.75 7.31 -7.08
C SER A 101 -4.08 8.00 -7.43
N GLN A 102 -5.17 7.62 -6.76
CA GLN A 102 -6.45 8.32 -6.88
C GLN A 102 -6.32 9.81 -6.47
N LEU A 103 -5.48 10.12 -5.48
CA LEU A 103 -5.18 11.49 -5.09
C LEU A 103 -4.60 12.31 -6.26
N SER A 104 -3.68 11.73 -7.00
CA SER A 104 -3.10 12.40 -8.16
C SER A 104 -4.13 12.65 -9.27
N VAL A 105 -5.15 11.77 -9.39
CA VAL A 105 -6.28 12.02 -10.30
C VAL A 105 -7.07 13.24 -9.86
N GLU A 106 -7.38 13.33 -8.59
CA GLU A 106 -8.25 14.39 -8.03
C GLU A 106 -7.53 15.74 -7.90
N ARG A 107 -6.29 15.72 -7.42
CA ARG A 107 -5.51 16.93 -7.16
C ARG A 107 -4.78 17.46 -8.40
N ASP A 108 -4.19 16.55 -9.18
CA ASP A 108 -3.25 16.91 -10.23
C ASP A 108 -3.79 16.64 -11.63
N GLY A 109 -5.04 16.14 -11.77
CA GLY A 109 -5.63 15.79 -13.04
C GLY A 109 -4.94 14.62 -13.76
N ALA A 110 -4.26 13.76 -13.03
CA ALA A 110 -3.59 12.58 -13.60
C ALA A 110 -4.58 11.66 -14.30
N PRO A 111 -4.16 10.93 -15.34
CA PRO A 111 -4.99 9.89 -15.93
C PRO A 111 -5.39 8.82 -14.90
N SER A 112 -6.65 8.40 -14.92
CA SER A 112 -7.12 7.32 -14.07
C SER A 112 -6.46 6.00 -14.46
N GLY A 113 -5.87 5.31 -13.48
CA GLY A 113 -5.21 4.01 -13.68
C GLY A 113 -5.33 3.11 -12.46
N GLY A 114 -4.99 1.84 -12.65
CA GLY A 114 -5.11 0.87 -11.56
C GLY A 114 -6.55 0.54 -11.17
N ALA A 115 -6.69 -0.18 -10.05
CA ALA A 115 -7.99 -0.56 -9.50
C ALA A 115 -7.86 -0.87 -8.00
N GLN A 116 -8.97 -0.72 -7.28
CA GLN A 116 -9.08 -1.06 -5.88
C GLN A 116 -10.41 -1.72 -5.57
N ALA A 117 -10.39 -2.75 -4.73
CA ALA A 117 -11.57 -3.37 -4.15
C ALA A 117 -11.26 -3.96 -2.77
N TYR A 118 -12.22 -3.92 -1.89
CA TYR A 118 -12.19 -4.68 -0.64
C TYR A 118 -12.94 -5.99 -0.86
N LEU A 119 -12.24 -7.10 -0.75
CA LEU A 119 -12.79 -8.45 -0.94
C LEU A 119 -12.96 -9.07 0.45
N LEU A 120 -14.18 -9.00 0.98
CA LEU A 120 -14.50 -9.54 2.31
C LEU A 120 -14.58 -11.06 2.29
N PHE A 121 -14.10 -11.70 3.34
CA PHE A 121 -14.33 -13.14 3.54
C PHE A 121 -15.83 -13.39 3.78
N ARG A 122 -16.42 -14.29 3.00
CA ARG A 122 -17.86 -14.59 3.11
C ARG A 122 -18.22 -15.24 4.43
N ASP A 123 -17.33 -16.03 4.97
CA ASP A 123 -17.48 -16.79 6.22
C ASP A 123 -17.00 -16.04 7.46
N GLY A 124 -16.69 -14.77 7.32
CA GLY A 124 -16.36 -13.85 8.41
C GLY A 124 -14.87 -13.67 8.69
N PRO A 125 -14.54 -12.75 9.61
CA PRO A 125 -13.17 -12.36 9.92
C PRO A 125 -12.37 -13.46 10.63
N ARG A 126 -11.04 -13.45 10.44
CA ARG A 126 -10.12 -14.46 10.97
C ARG A 126 -8.93 -13.82 11.69
N GLU A 127 -8.12 -14.64 12.39
CA GLU A 127 -6.94 -14.17 13.13
C GLU A 127 -5.61 -14.66 12.55
N ASP A 128 -5.65 -15.71 11.75
CA ASP A 128 -4.49 -16.30 11.08
C ASP A 128 -4.89 -16.67 9.66
N VAL A 129 -4.25 -16.07 8.66
CA VAL A 129 -4.64 -16.19 7.26
C VAL A 129 -3.43 -16.29 6.37
N HIS A 130 -3.46 -17.27 5.48
CA HIS A 130 -2.64 -17.31 4.28
C HIS A 130 -3.41 -16.73 3.10
N LEU A 131 -2.82 -15.77 2.40
CA LEU A 131 -3.28 -15.25 1.11
C LEU A 131 -2.24 -15.57 0.06
N SER A 132 -2.62 -16.26 -1.00
CA SER A 132 -1.76 -16.48 -2.18
C SER A 132 -2.44 -15.97 -3.43
N TYR A 133 -1.66 -15.40 -4.34
CA TYR A 133 -2.10 -15.08 -5.71
C TYR A 133 -0.91 -15.06 -6.66
N ARG A 134 -1.22 -15.15 -7.96
CA ARG A 134 -0.23 -14.96 -9.02
C ARG A 134 -0.26 -13.53 -9.52
N VAL A 135 0.91 -12.98 -9.80
CA VAL A 135 1.06 -11.66 -10.44
C VAL A 135 2.08 -11.76 -11.57
N ARG A 136 1.78 -11.08 -12.69
CA ARG A 136 2.71 -10.91 -13.81
C ARG A 136 2.66 -9.47 -14.28
N PHE A 137 3.79 -8.83 -14.26
CA PHE A 137 3.97 -7.53 -14.91
C PHE A 137 4.20 -7.74 -16.39
N GLN A 138 3.71 -6.84 -17.24
CA GLN A 138 3.94 -6.83 -18.67
C GLN A 138 5.44 -6.98 -18.97
N GLU A 139 5.79 -7.64 -20.06
CA GLU A 139 7.18 -7.62 -20.52
C GLU A 139 7.63 -6.18 -20.81
N GLY A 140 8.84 -5.84 -20.36
CA GLY A 140 9.35 -4.46 -20.42
C GLY A 140 8.67 -3.49 -19.44
N PHE A 141 7.97 -3.98 -18.42
CA PHE A 141 7.32 -3.14 -17.41
C PHE A 141 8.32 -2.21 -16.72
N GLN A 142 8.01 -0.92 -16.70
CA GLN A 142 8.80 0.11 -16.05
C GLN A 142 8.24 0.38 -14.66
N PHE A 143 8.92 -0.07 -13.63
CA PHE A 143 8.45 -0.03 -12.24
C PHE A 143 8.40 1.38 -11.65
N ALA A 144 9.04 2.38 -12.27
CA ALA A 144 9.20 3.73 -11.74
C ALA A 144 9.69 3.72 -10.27
N ARG A 145 9.11 4.53 -9.39
CA ARG A 145 9.44 4.54 -7.96
C ARG A 145 8.73 3.45 -7.19
N GLY A 146 7.57 2.98 -7.69
CA GLY A 146 6.83 1.90 -7.07
C GLY A 146 5.32 1.98 -7.25
N GLY A 147 4.63 0.99 -6.70
CA GLY A 147 3.17 0.92 -6.67
C GLY A 147 2.65 -0.18 -5.79
N LYS A 148 1.35 -0.19 -5.60
CA LYS A 148 0.65 -1.07 -4.67
C LYS A 148 0.26 -2.39 -5.32
N LEU A 149 0.25 -3.44 -4.51
CA LEU A 149 -0.23 -4.78 -4.86
C LEU A 149 -1.15 -5.30 -3.75
N PRO A 150 -2.05 -6.25 -4.05
CA PRO A 150 -2.99 -6.79 -3.07
C PRO A 150 -2.33 -7.36 -1.81
N GLY A 151 -3.02 -7.23 -0.66
CA GLY A 151 -2.64 -7.82 0.61
C GLY A 151 -3.84 -8.03 1.53
N LEU A 152 -3.61 -8.32 2.80
CA LEU A 152 -4.66 -8.52 3.78
C LEU A 152 -5.00 -7.22 4.52
N PHE A 153 -6.22 -7.14 5.05
CA PHE A 153 -6.66 -6.00 5.85
C PHE A 153 -7.70 -6.39 6.91
N GLY A 154 -7.88 -5.51 7.89
CA GLY A 154 -9.00 -5.52 8.82
C GLY A 154 -9.33 -4.10 9.24
N GLY A 155 -10.62 -3.81 9.48
CA GLY A 155 -11.11 -2.48 9.82
C GLY A 155 -11.10 -1.51 8.65
N ASP A 156 -11.11 -0.22 8.96
CA ASP A 156 -11.30 0.86 7.99
C ASP A 156 -10.05 1.74 7.78
N HIS A 157 -9.22 1.92 8.81
CA HIS A 157 -7.96 2.69 8.71
C HIS A 157 -6.83 1.83 8.18
N VAL A 158 -6.81 1.63 6.87
CA VAL A 158 -5.95 0.64 6.20
C VAL A 158 -4.98 1.24 5.19
N ALA A 159 -5.10 2.55 4.91
CA ALA A 159 -4.34 3.27 3.90
C ALA A 159 -4.49 4.79 4.09
N GLY A 160 -3.88 5.59 3.21
CA GLY A 160 -4.22 7.00 3.07
C GLY A 160 -3.59 7.92 4.10
N GLY A 161 -2.47 7.57 4.70
CA GLY A 161 -1.85 8.37 5.76
C GLY A 161 -2.63 8.32 7.09
N HIS A 162 -3.70 7.51 7.17
CA HIS A 162 -4.41 7.27 8.43
C HIS A 162 -3.66 6.22 9.24
N THR A 163 -2.88 6.64 10.21
CA THR A 163 -2.20 5.72 11.13
C THR A 163 -3.24 5.00 11.99
N PRO A 164 -3.29 3.66 11.93
CA PRO A 164 -4.17 2.90 12.80
C PRO A 164 -3.83 3.08 14.27
N ASP A 165 -4.83 2.98 15.14
CA ASP A 165 -4.66 3.08 16.60
C ASP A 165 -4.69 1.72 17.33
N GLY A 166 -4.82 0.65 16.59
CA GLY A 166 -4.96 -0.72 17.10
C GLY A 166 -6.40 -1.15 17.34
N THR A 167 -7.38 -0.26 17.14
CA THR A 167 -8.81 -0.58 17.26
C THR A 167 -9.55 -0.43 15.94
N ASN A 168 -9.06 0.41 15.04
CA ASN A 168 -9.77 0.91 13.85
C ASN A 168 -9.31 0.31 12.52
N GLY A 169 -8.14 -0.33 12.45
CA GLY A 169 -7.72 -1.00 11.22
C GLY A 169 -6.25 -1.39 11.16
N PHE A 170 -5.90 -2.11 10.10
CA PHE A 170 -4.54 -2.40 9.64
C PHE A 170 -4.56 -2.93 8.21
N SER A 171 -3.43 -2.88 7.51
CA SER A 171 -3.23 -3.61 6.25
C SER A 171 -1.80 -4.08 6.06
N THR A 172 -1.64 -5.12 5.22
CA THR A 172 -0.34 -5.70 4.85
C THR A 172 -0.26 -5.85 3.33
N ARG A 173 -0.47 -4.74 2.61
CA ARG A 173 -0.36 -4.76 1.14
C ARG A 173 1.06 -5.03 0.72
N TYR A 174 1.22 -5.68 -0.44
CA TYR A 174 2.51 -5.66 -1.11
C TYR A 174 2.72 -4.34 -1.88
N MET A 175 3.96 -4.05 -2.17
CA MET A 175 4.37 -3.05 -3.16
C MET A 175 5.48 -3.62 -4.03
N TRP A 176 5.50 -3.17 -5.29
CA TRP A 176 6.73 -3.15 -6.04
C TRP A 176 7.44 -1.81 -5.83
N ARG A 177 8.77 -1.80 -5.94
CA ARG A 177 9.61 -0.61 -5.90
C ARG A 177 10.46 -0.55 -7.17
N ALA A 178 11.28 0.50 -7.30
CA ALA A 178 12.20 0.64 -8.41
C ALA A 178 13.01 -0.64 -8.66
N GLY A 179 13.17 -1.03 -9.94
CA GLY A 179 13.84 -2.25 -10.31
C GLY A 179 13.08 -3.55 -10.03
N GLY A 180 11.80 -3.47 -9.66
CA GLY A 180 10.99 -4.66 -9.35
C GLY A 180 11.15 -5.18 -7.92
N LYS A 181 11.90 -4.50 -7.05
CA LYS A 181 12.07 -4.90 -5.65
C LYS A 181 10.72 -4.98 -4.95
N GLY A 182 10.47 -6.11 -4.28
CA GLY A 182 9.25 -6.32 -3.51
C GLY A 182 9.39 -5.86 -2.07
N GLN A 183 8.26 -5.54 -1.44
CA GLN A 183 8.14 -5.29 0.00
C GLN A 183 6.71 -5.55 0.47
N VAL A 184 6.51 -5.76 1.76
CA VAL A 184 5.22 -5.56 2.42
C VAL A 184 5.15 -4.12 2.91
N TYR A 185 4.06 -3.45 2.60
CA TYR A 185 3.75 -2.09 3.04
C TYR A 185 2.59 -2.15 4.01
N ALA A 186 2.91 -2.10 5.30
CA ALA A 186 1.96 -2.36 6.36
C ALA A 186 1.53 -1.06 7.05
N TYR A 187 0.21 -0.87 7.19
CA TYR A 187 -0.39 0.12 8.06
C TYR A 187 -0.64 -0.53 9.41
N LEU A 188 0.00 -0.02 10.45
CA LEU A 188 0.04 -0.59 11.79
C LEU A 188 -0.09 0.51 12.85
N PRO A 189 -0.53 0.19 14.07
CA PRO A 189 -0.49 1.15 15.19
C PRO A 189 0.91 1.71 15.50
N THR A 190 1.94 1.01 15.06
CA THR A 190 3.35 1.39 15.21
C THR A 190 3.90 2.19 14.02
N SER A 191 3.10 2.44 12.99
CA SER A 191 3.48 3.30 11.86
C SER A 191 3.48 4.77 12.31
N THR A 192 4.46 5.57 11.87
CA THR A 192 4.60 6.97 12.30
C THR A 192 3.89 7.95 11.39
N ASP A 193 4.13 7.90 10.08
CA ASP A 193 3.54 8.85 9.13
C ASP A 193 2.66 8.14 8.11
N TYR A 194 3.19 7.09 7.54
CA TYR A 194 2.58 6.23 6.52
C TYR A 194 2.75 4.78 6.92
N GLY A 195 2.48 3.90 5.96
CA GLY A 195 2.73 2.49 6.15
C GLY A 195 4.22 2.18 6.39
N THR A 196 4.47 1.20 7.22
CA THR A 196 5.81 0.68 7.53
C THR A 196 6.29 -0.23 6.39
N THR A 197 7.51 0.00 5.91
CA THR A 197 8.18 -0.86 4.94
C THR A 197 8.79 -2.08 5.62
N LEU A 198 8.44 -3.28 5.16
CA LEU A 198 8.95 -4.54 5.68
C LEU A 198 9.56 -5.37 4.53
N GLY A 199 10.78 -5.87 4.69
CA GLY A 199 11.45 -6.78 3.76
C GLY A 199 11.74 -6.19 2.38
N LEU A 200 12.03 -4.89 2.28
CA LEU A 200 12.35 -4.26 0.99
C LEU A 200 13.53 -4.95 0.29
N GLY A 201 13.27 -5.45 -0.93
CA GLY A 201 14.29 -6.05 -1.80
C GLY A 201 14.75 -7.44 -1.39
N THR A 202 14.04 -8.11 -0.46
CA THR A 202 14.31 -9.53 -0.18
C THR A 202 13.81 -10.45 -1.30
N TRP A 203 13.00 -9.93 -2.21
CA TRP A 203 12.63 -10.56 -3.49
C TRP A 203 12.46 -9.49 -4.58
N GLU A 204 12.41 -9.93 -5.83
CA GLU A 204 12.21 -9.05 -6.98
C GLU A 204 11.18 -9.64 -7.94
N PHE A 205 10.38 -8.78 -8.54
CA PHE A 205 9.46 -9.12 -9.62
C PHE A 205 10.19 -8.96 -10.97
N VAL A 206 10.09 -9.97 -11.81
CA VAL A 206 10.69 -9.96 -13.15
C VAL A 206 9.58 -9.72 -14.17
N PRO A 207 9.67 -8.64 -15.00
CA PRO A 207 8.71 -8.41 -16.08
C PRO A 207 8.57 -9.62 -17.02
N GLY A 208 7.35 -9.88 -17.50
CA GLY A 208 7.04 -11.01 -18.36
C GLY A 208 6.83 -12.34 -17.63
N ARG A 209 7.31 -12.50 -16.41
CA ARG A 209 7.22 -13.75 -15.63
C ARG A 209 6.09 -13.71 -14.58
N TRP A 210 5.37 -14.81 -14.47
CA TRP A 210 4.49 -15.02 -13.33
C TRP A 210 5.30 -15.25 -12.05
N ALA A 211 4.90 -14.58 -10.98
CA ALA A 211 5.35 -14.85 -9.63
C ALA A 211 4.15 -15.30 -8.78
N VAL A 212 4.33 -16.30 -7.97
CA VAL A 212 3.36 -16.70 -6.93
C VAL A 212 3.78 -16.03 -5.65
N VAL A 213 3.00 -15.06 -5.18
CA VAL A 213 3.23 -14.42 -3.88
C VAL A 213 2.25 -14.97 -2.85
N GLN A 214 2.76 -15.29 -1.68
CA GLN A 214 1.95 -15.70 -0.54
C GLN A 214 2.40 -14.93 0.70
N GLN A 215 1.44 -14.45 1.48
CA GLN A 215 1.70 -13.98 2.84
C GLN A 215 0.85 -14.75 3.84
N ARG A 216 1.42 -14.98 5.01
CA ARG A 216 0.68 -15.31 6.23
C ARG A 216 0.69 -14.11 7.14
N VAL A 217 -0.46 -13.73 7.62
CA VAL A 217 -0.62 -12.77 8.70
C VAL A 217 -1.26 -13.49 9.87
N ARG A 218 -0.56 -13.52 11.00
CA ARG A 218 -1.08 -13.97 12.28
C ARG A 218 -1.19 -12.75 13.19
N LEU A 219 -2.41 -12.44 13.58
CA LEU A 219 -2.66 -11.33 14.49
C LEU A 219 -2.05 -11.61 15.86
N ASN A 220 -1.72 -10.55 16.53
CA ASN A 220 -1.22 -10.58 17.90
C ASN A 220 -2.36 -10.80 18.91
N THR A 221 -2.02 -11.34 20.09
CA THR A 221 -2.85 -11.25 21.29
C THR A 221 -3.10 -9.77 21.58
N PRO A 222 -4.36 -9.31 21.78
CA PRO A 222 -4.64 -7.90 21.96
C PRO A 222 -3.73 -7.22 22.98
N GLY A 223 -3.03 -6.16 22.54
CA GLY A 223 -2.09 -5.40 23.36
C GLY A 223 -0.68 -5.99 23.50
N LEU A 224 -0.42 -7.21 23.01
CA LEU A 224 0.91 -7.81 23.00
C LEU A 224 1.51 -7.74 21.58
N ALA A 225 2.82 -7.60 21.48
CA ALA A 225 3.51 -7.60 20.19
C ALA A 225 4.01 -9.03 19.86
N ASP A 226 3.07 -9.96 19.65
CA ASP A 226 3.34 -11.38 19.37
C ASP A 226 2.78 -11.86 18.02
N GLY A 227 2.30 -10.94 17.19
CA GLY A 227 1.85 -11.21 15.83
C GLY A 227 3.00 -11.41 14.86
N SER A 228 2.68 -11.82 13.62
CA SER A 228 3.72 -12.05 12.61
C SER A 228 3.22 -11.86 11.18
N VAL A 229 4.17 -11.51 10.28
CA VAL A 229 4.02 -11.57 8.83
C VAL A 229 5.12 -12.45 8.26
N VAL A 230 4.74 -13.39 7.41
CA VAL A 230 5.68 -14.23 6.65
C VAL A 230 5.34 -14.14 5.17
N VAL A 231 6.34 -14.05 4.31
CA VAL A 231 6.18 -13.95 2.86
C VAL A 231 6.93 -15.07 2.16
N TRP A 232 6.26 -15.68 1.20
CA TRP A 232 6.86 -16.63 0.26
C TRP A 232 6.69 -16.10 -1.16
N VAL A 233 7.71 -16.33 -1.98
CA VAL A 233 7.66 -16.10 -3.42
C VAL A 233 8.06 -17.37 -4.13
N ASP A 234 7.24 -17.85 -5.03
CA ASP A 234 7.41 -19.11 -5.77
C ASP A 234 7.70 -20.31 -4.83
N GLY A 235 7.04 -20.33 -3.67
CA GLY A 235 7.16 -21.38 -2.66
C GLY A 235 8.33 -21.23 -1.67
N HIS A 236 9.22 -20.27 -1.87
CA HIS A 236 10.38 -20.02 -0.99
C HIS A 236 10.06 -18.90 0.00
N GLU A 237 10.34 -19.12 1.30
CA GLU A 237 10.24 -18.06 2.30
C GLU A 237 11.33 -17.01 2.02
N VAL A 238 10.89 -15.77 1.75
CA VAL A 238 11.77 -14.65 1.40
C VAL A 238 11.82 -13.58 2.48
N PHE A 239 10.84 -13.57 3.38
CA PHE A 239 10.79 -12.60 4.47
C PHE A 239 9.94 -13.12 5.63
N ARG A 240 10.38 -12.81 6.86
CA ARG A 240 9.65 -13.05 8.11
C ARG A 240 9.85 -11.88 9.07
N ARG A 241 8.77 -11.49 9.71
CA ARG A 241 8.79 -10.56 10.82
C ARG A 241 7.86 -11.05 11.92
N ASP A 242 8.43 -11.33 13.07
CA ASP A 242 7.72 -11.62 14.31
C ASP A 242 7.68 -10.37 15.19
N GLY A 243 6.95 -10.42 16.30
CA GLY A 243 6.85 -9.30 17.22
C GLY A 243 5.99 -8.16 16.68
N MET A 244 5.00 -8.46 15.85
CA MET A 244 4.12 -7.46 15.23
C MET A 244 2.95 -7.11 16.15
N LEU A 245 2.60 -5.81 16.20
CA LEU A 245 1.39 -5.31 16.84
C LEU A 245 0.42 -4.81 15.76
N PHE A 246 -0.69 -5.53 15.57
CA PHE A 246 -1.77 -5.16 14.65
C PHE A 246 -2.95 -4.53 15.36
N ARG A 247 -3.23 -5.01 16.60
CA ARG A 247 -4.45 -4.67 17.32
C ARG A 247 -4.24 -4.60 18.84
N THR A 248 -5.09 -3.81 19.48
CA THR A 248 -5.21 -3.71 20.94
C THR A 248 -6.55 -4.26 21.45
N THR A 249 -7.45 -4.66 20.54
CA THR A 249 -8.78 -5.22 20.83
C THR A 249 -9.00 -6.53 20.08
N PRO A 250 -9.74 -7.49 20.64
CA PRO A 250 -10.11 -8.74 19.94
C PRO A 250 -11.15 -8.52 18.83
N ALA A 251 -11.84 -7.38 18.82
CA ALA A 251 -12.83 -7.05 17.81
C ALA A 251 -12.20 -6.82 16.43
N LEU A 252 -10.97 -6.27 16.38
CA LEU A 252 -10.26 -6.06 15.14
C LEU A 252 -9.64 -7.37 14.65
N ARG A 253 -10.05 -7.82 13.47
CA ARG A 253 -9.65 -9.09 12.86
C ARG A 253 -9.31 -8.89 11.38
N ILE A 254 -8.72 -9.91 10.74
CA ILE A 254 -8.51 -9.92 9.28
C ILE A 254 -9.87 -10.15 8.62
N GLU A 255 -10.35 -9.17 7.87
CA GLU A 255 -11.68 -9.18 7.25
C GLU A 255 -11.66 -9.63 5.79
N GLY A 256 -10.50 -9.52 5.13
CA GLY A 256 -10.45 -9.82 3.72
C GLY A 256 -9.16 -9.48 3.03
N VAL A 257 -9.25 -9.42 1.69
CA VAL A 257 -8.16 -9.03 0.80
C VAL A 257 -8.39 -7.59 0.36
N PHE A 258 -7.42 -6.74 0.61
CA PHE A 258 -7.34 -5.40 0.05
C PHE A 258 -6.71 -5.49 -1.34
N PHE A 259 -7.55 -5.74 -2.35
CA PHE A 259 -7.13 -5.68 -3.76
C PHE A 259 -6.91 -4.23 -4.12
N SER A 260 -5.67 -3.78 -4.10
CA SER A 260 -5.30 -2.40 -4.39
C SER A 260 -4.05 -2.43 -5.25
N THR A 261 -4.12 -1.90 -6.47
CA THR A 261 -3.01 -1.91 -7.42
C THR A 261 -3.02 -0.68 -8.30
N PHE A 262 -2.00 0.15 -8.14
CA PHE A 262 -1.79 1.39 -8.87
C PHE A 262 -0.34 1.85 -8.68
N PHE A 263 0.18 2.68 -9.58
CA PHE A 263 1.41 3.41 -9.36
C PHE A 263 1.20 4.40 -8.24
N GLY A 264 2.02 4.40 -7.20
CA GLY A 264 1.64 5.11 -6.00
C GLY A 264 2.75 5.59 -5.13
N GLY A 265 2.55 6.76 -4.75
CA GLY A 265 3.13 7.71 -3.85
C GLY A 265 2.25 8.93 -3.88
N ASP A 266 2.74 10.06 -3.39
CA ASP A 266 2.01 11.29 -3.15
C ASP A 266 2.03 12.30 -4.32
N ASP A 267 2.90 12.08 -5.31
CA ASP A 267 3.09 12.99 -6.43
C ASP A 267 3.27 12.26 -7.77
N LEU A 268 3.29 13.03 -8.86
CA LEU A 268 3.42 12.52 -10.22
C LEU A 268 4.80 11.91 -10.53
N SER A 269 5.81 12.05 -9.67
CA SER A 269 7.09 11.36 -9.84
C SER A 269 6.97 9.84 -9.68
N TRP A 270 5.85 9.36 -9.12
CA TRP A 270 5.51 7.94 -9.01
C TRP A 270 4.72 7.42 -10.21
N ALA A 271 4.25 8.32 -11.08
CA ALA A 271 3.35 7.96 -12.17
C ALA A 271 3.94 6.90 -13.10
N SER A 272 3.05 6.14 -13.72
CA SER A 272 3.41 5.18 -14.76
C SER A 272 4.08 5.91 -15.93
N PRO A 273 5.31 5.56 -16.33
CA PRO A 273 6.00 6.28 -17.41
C PRO A 273 5.45 5.96 -18.80
N ILE A 274 4.78 4.83 -18.96
CA ILE A 274 4.20 4.35 -20.24
C ILE A 274 2.84 3.70 -20.01
N ASN A 275 2.10 3.43 -21.07
CA ASN A 275 0.94 2.55 -21.01
C ASN A 275 1.37 1.11 -20.75
N GLN A 276 0.98 0.56 -19.62
CA GLN A 276 1.38 -0.78 -19.22
C GLN A 276 0.32 -1.45 -18.35
N TYR A 277 0.54 -2.71 -17.97
CA TYR A 277 -0.43 -3.49 -17.20
C TYR A 277 0.24 -4.53 -16.29
N ALA A 278 -0.52 -4.99 -15.32
CA ALA A 278 -0.23 -6.23 -14.60
C ALA A 278 -1.42 -7.18 -14.68
N ASP A 279 -1.12 -8.47 -14.71
CA ASP A 279 -2.09 -9.55 -14.66
C ASP A 279 -2.08 -10.20 -13.27
N PHE A 280 -3.27 -10.57 -12.79
CA PHE A 280 -3.45 -11.25 -11.50
C PHE A 280 -4.29 -12.51 -11.71
N ALA A 281 -3.97 -13.59 -10.98
CA ALA A 281 -4.69 -14.85 -11.09
C ALA A 281 -4.70 -15.63 -9.76
N THR A 282 -5.57 -16.62 -9.66
CA THR A 282 -5.59 -17.65 -8.59
C THR A 282 -5.51 -17.10 -7.18
N PHE A 283 -6.43 -16.19 -6.80
CA PHE A 283 -6.53 -15.76 -5.42
C PHE A 283 -7.05 -16.90 -4.54
N VAL A 284 -6.24 -17.29 -3.56
CA VAL A 284 -6.56 -18.34 -2.60
C VAL A 284 -6.38 -17.81 -1.19
N VAL A 285 -7.37 -18.04 -0.34
CA VAL A 285 -7.33 -17.72 1.09
C VAL A 285 -7.48 -19.01 1.88
N SER A 286 -6.61 -19.24 2.86
CA SER A 286 -6.58 -20.47 3.65
C SER A 286 -6.13 -20.20 5.08
N ASP A 287 -6.46 -21.08 6.01
CA ASP A 287 -5.90 -21.16 7.36
C ASP A 287 -4.58 -21.93 7.42
N ARG A 288 -4.17 -22.54 6.29
CA ARG A 288 -2.95 -23.34 6.15
C ARG A 288 -2.10 -22.83 5.02
N PHE A 289 -0.82 -23.22 5.04
CA PHE A 289 0.10 -22.95 3.94
C PHE A 289 -0.51 -23.46 2.61
N ILE A 290 -0.42 -22.62 1.59
CA ILE A 290 -0.94 -22.90 0.25
C ILE A 290 0.25 -23.37 -0.58
N GLU A 291 0.28 -24.66 -0.91
CA GLU A 291 1.28 -25.17 -1.83
C GLU A 291 1.06 -24.56 -3.22
N ALA A 292 2.03 -23.79 -3.65
CA ALA A 292 1.99 -23.15 -4.95
C ALA A 292 2.39 -24.17 -6.03
N ALA A 293 1.49 -24.42 -6.97
CA ALA A 293 1.95 -25.03 -8.22
C ALA A 293 3.01 -24.12 -8.86
N PRO A 294 4.12 -24.68 -9.39
CA PRO A 294 5.21 -23.88 -9.95
C PRO A 294 4.74 -22.80 -10.91
N ALA A 295 5.29 -21.58 -10.81
CA ALA A 295 4.96 -20.45 -11.65
C ALA A 295 5.36 -20.69 -13.14
N GLY A 296 6.24 -21.66 -13.39
CA GLY A 296 6.95 -21.82 -14.64
C GLY A 296 6.24 -22.60 -15.76
N LEU A 297 4.95 -22.93 -15.62
CA LEU A 297 4.22 -23.67 -16.67
C LEU A 297 3.36 -22.79 -17.58
N CYS A 298 3.49 -21.50 -17.44
CA CYS A 298 2.82 -20.48 -18.25
C CYS A 298 3.78 -19.38 -18.66
#